data_b3401ef646cbcc70fc8f146b8cedf6b8
#
_entry.id   b3401ef646cbcc70fc8f146b8cedf6b8
#
_cell.length_a   1.000
_cell.length_b   1.000
_cell.length_c   1.000
_cell.angle_alpha   90.00
_cell.angle_beta   90.00
_cell.angle_gamma   90.00
#
_symmetry.space_group_name_H-M   'P 1'
#
loop_
_entity.id
_entity.type
_entity.pdbx_description
1 polymer ?
#
loop_
_entity_poly.entity_id
_entity_poly.type
_entity_poly.pdbx_seq_one_letter_code
_entity_poly.pdbx_strand_id
1 'polypeptide(L)'
;MEKRRPHYRLSDIQSDVQSTGIAAFTLTARRNGLAMGLTTDEMVSVMCALNHESFYKSMTTTNDSALWQDVYHATLSIGKVAYIKITGFTDGQAPVIQFKEK
;
A
#
# COMPACT_ATOMS: atom_id res chain seq x y z
N MET A 1 -15.61 -8.68 -5.37
CA MET A 1 -16.43 -7.56 -4.86
C MET A 1 -15.57 -6.31 -4.76
N GLU A 2 -16.11 -5.17 -5.12
CA GLU A 2 -15.41 -3.89 -5.08
C GLU A 2 -16.26 -2.84 -4.39
N LYS A 3 -15.59 -1.83 -3.82
CA LYS A 3 -16.28 -0.66 -3.29
C LYS A 3 -15.39 0.58 -3.47
N ARG A 4 -16.02 1.77 -3.40
CA ARG A 4 -15.38 3.04 -3.70
C ARG A 4 -14.96 3.81 -2.44
N ARG A 5 -14.87 3.14 -1.32
CA ARG A 5 -14.38 3.74 -0.06
C ARG A 5 -13.33 2.82 0.55
N PRO A 6 -12.35 3.36 1.27
CA PRO A 6 -11.35 2.54 1.93
C PRO A 6 -11.99 1.57 2.93
N HIS A 7 -11.49 0.35 2.95
CA HIS A 7 -11.87 -0.64 3.94
C HIS A 7 -11.09 -0.42 5.25
N TYR A 8 -9.82 -0.03 5.13
CA TYR A 8 -8.95 0.22 6.28
C TYR A 8 -8.80 1.73 6.48
N ARG A 9 -8.69 2.14 7.76
CA ARG A 9 -8.37 3.53 8.08
C ARG A 9 -6.92 3.80 7.67
N LEU A 10 -6.72 4.70 6.72
CA LEU A 10 -5.39 4.98 6.17
C LEU A 10 -4.40 5.41 7.25
N SER A 11 -4.82 6.26 8.18
CA SER A 11 -3.93 6.74 9.26
C SER A 11 -3.43 5.61 10.15
N ASP A 12 -4.25 4.57 10.39
CA ASP A 12 -3.83 3.41 11.18
C ASP A 12 -2.78 2.60 10.41
N ILE A 13 -3.01 2.39 9.10
CA ILE A 13 -2.07 1.69 8.23
C ILE A 13 -0.74 2.45 8.18
N GLN A 14 -0.80 3.76 8.01
CA GLN A 14 0.42 4.60 7.96
C GLN A 14 1.20 4.54 9.27
N SER A 15 0.51 4.55 10.40
CA SER A 15 1.15 4.42 11.71
C SER A 15 1.86 3.07 11.84
N ASP A 16 1.22 2.00 11.41
CA ASP A 16 1.79 0.65 11.46
C ASP A 16 3.01 0.53 10.54
N VAL A 17 2.92 1.09 9.33
CA VAL A 17 4.04 1.09 8.37
C VAL A 17 5.21 1.91 8.90
N GLN A 18 4.92 3.05 9.54
CA GLN A 18 5.97 3.87 10.13
C GLN A 18 6.74 3.12 11.21
N SER A 19 6.05 2.32 12.02
CA SER A 19 6.68 1.49 13.05
C SER A 19 7.43 0.29 12.48
N THR A 20 6.86 -0.39 11.49
CA THR A 20 7.41 -1.61 10.91
C THR A 20 8.46 -1.31 9.84
N GLY A 21 8.32 -0.19 9.14
CA GLY A 21 9.19 0.21 8.05
C GLY A 21 9.05 -0.69 6.84
N ILE A 22 10.14 -0.86 6.12
CA ILE A 22 10.16 -1.63 4.86
C ILE A 22 9.72 -3.09 5.04
N ALA A 23 9.79 -3.61 6.24
CA ALA A 23 9.37 -4.99 6.51
C ALA A 23 7.88 -5.22 6.27
N ALA A 24 7.06 -4.15 6.23
CA ALA A 24 5.65 -4.26 5.86
C ALA A 24 5.44 -4.55 4.38
N PHE A 25 6.42 -4.25 3.54
CA PHE A 25 6.36 -4.46 2.09
C PHE A 25 6.76 -5.88 1.73
N THR A 26 6.07 -6.49 0.77
CA THR A 26 6.49 -7.79 0.25
C THR A 26 7.86 -7.69 -0.42
N LEU A 27 8.56 -8.81 -0.56
CA LEU A 27 9.85 -8.83 -1.24
C LEU A 27 9.72 -8.32 -2.69
N THR A 28 8.67 -8.73 -3.38
CA THR A 28 8.37 -8.27 -4.74
C THR A 28 8.16 -6.76 -4.76
N ALA A 29 7.41 -6.22 -3.78
CA ALA A 29 7.19 -4.78 -3.67
C ALA A 29 8.50 -4.02 -3.51
N ARG A 30 9.42 -4.52 -2.68
CA ARG A 30 10.73 -3.90 -2.47
C ARG A 30 11.54 -3.88 -3.77
N ARG A 31 11.55 -5.01 -4.49
CA ARG A 31 12.24 -5.11 -5.80
C ARG A 31 11.65 -4.15 -6.80
N ASN A 32 10.32 -4.06 -6.86
CA ASN A 32 9.63 -3.14 -7.77
C ASN A 32 9.97 -1.68 -7.47
N GLY A 33 9.98 -1.30 -6.19
CA GLY A 33 10.32 0.07 -5.79
C GLY A 33 11.76 0.43 -6.16
N LEU A 34 12.70 -0.47 -5.91
CA LEU A 34 14.10 -0.26 -6.29
C LEU A 34 14.23 -0.12 -7.82
N ALA A 35 13.51 -0.95 -8.59
CA ALA A 35 13.51 -0.86 -10.05
C ALA A 35 12.91 0.46 -10.55
N MET A 36 12.03 1.10 -9.78
CA MET A 36 11.49 2.43 -10.08
C MET A 36 12.47 3.56 -9.73
N GLY A 37 13.56 3.26 -9.08
CA GLY A 37 14.54 4.26 -8.65
C GLY A 37 14.33 4.79 -7.24
N LEU A 38 13.54 4.09 -6.43
CA LEU A 38 13.26 4.49 -5.05
C LEU A 38 14.15 3.73 -4.08
N THR A 39 14.58 4.39 -3.01
CA THR A 39 15.18 3.71 -1.85
C THR A 39 14.07 3.11 -1.00
N THR A 40 14.42 2.21 -0.09
CA THR A 40 13.45 1.63 0.85
C THR A 40 12.83 2.70 1.75
N ASP A 41 13.61 3.69 2.18
CA ASP A 41 13.10 4.80 2.99
C ASP A 41 12.12 5.66 2.18
N GLU A 42 12.41 5.88 0.91
CA GLU A 42 11.49 6.62 0.02
C GLU A 42 10.17 5.86 -0.18
N MET A 43 10.21 4.54 -0.29
CA MET A 43 8.99 3.73 -0.40
C MET A 43 8.12 3.86 0.85
N VAL A 44 8.71 3.82 2.03
CA VAL A 44 7.99 4.04 3.29
C VAL A 44 7.42 5.46 3.32
N SER A 45 8.19 6.46 2.89
CA SER A 45 7.72 7.84 2.84
C SER A 45 6.54 8.03 1.89
N VAL A 46 6.57 7.38 0.73
CA VAL A 46 5.44 7.41 -0.22
C VAL A 46 4.18 6.89 0.45
N MET A 47 4.29 5.77 1.16
CA MET A 47 3.18 5.17 1.87
C MET A 47 2.62 6.12 2.95
N CYS A 48 3.49 6.75 3.71
CA CYS A 48 3.10 7.66 4.79
C CYS A 48 2.56 9.00 4.28
N ALA A 49 2.83 9.35 3.03
CA ALA A 49 2.35 10.58 2.40
C ALA A 49 1.02 10.41 1.65
N LEU A 50 0.49 9.19 1.55
CA LEU A 50 -0.80 8.95 0.90
C LEU A 50 -1.92 9.70 1.61
N ASN A 51 -2.91 10.13 0.83
CA ASN A 51 -4.14 10.74 1.35
C ASN A 51 -5.35 10.20 0.58
N HIS A 52 -6.54 10.65 0.94
CA HIS A 52 -7.77 10.15 0.34
C HIS A 52 -7.87 10.42 -1.17
N GLU A 53 -7.20 11.46 -1.67
CA GLU A 53 -7.20 11.77 -3.10
C GLU A 53 -6.48 10.71 -3.92
N SER A 54 -5.57 9.97 -3.31
CA SER A 54 -4.83 8.89 -3.96
C SER A 54 -5.61 7.58 -4.00
N PHE A 55 -6.73 7.50 -3.28
CA PHE A 55 -7.53 6.28 -3.21
C PHE A 55 -8.15 5.95 -4.56
N TYR A 56 -8.03 4.70 -4.99
CA TYR A 56 -8.61 4.22 -6.24
C TYR A 56 -9.83 3.35 -5.97
N LYS A 57 -9.68 2.23 -5.28
CA LYS A 57 -10.78 1.32 -4.96
C LYS A 57 -10.39 0.36 -3.85
N SER A 58 -11.39 -0.28 -3.26
CA SER A 58 -11.21 -1.43 -2.38
C SER A 58 -11.82 -2.66 -3.02
N MET A 59 -11.19 -3.81 -2.87
CA MET A 59 -11.66 -5.06 -3.47
C MET A 59 -11.33 -6.24 -2.57
N THR A 60 -12.12 -7.32 -2.70
CA THR A 60 -11.78 -8.58 -2.03
C THR A 60 -10.82 -9.38 -2.88
N THR A 61 -10.06 -10.27 -2.23
CA THR A 61 -9.16 -11.17 -2.95
C THR A 61 -9.96 -12.27 -3.65
N THR A 62 -9.36 -12.85 -4.70
CA THR A 62 -9.97 -13.96 -5.44
C THR A 62 -10.08 -15.21 -4.56
N ASN A 63 -9.10 -15.45 -3.70
CA ASN A 63 -9.03 -16.65 -2.87
C ASN A 63 -9.80 -16.53 -1.56
N ASP A 64 -10.09 -15.31 -1.11
CA ASP A 64 -10.78 -15.07 0.15
C ASP A 64 -11.65 -13.82 0.02
N SER A 65 -12.96 -14.04 -0.13
CA SER A 65 -13.93 -12.95 -0.29
C SER A 65 -14.13 -12.12 0.99
N ALA A 66 -13.58 -12.57 2.12
CA ALA A 66 -13.62 -11.82 3.38
C ALA A 66 -12.39 -10.91 3.56
N LEU A 67 -11.36 -11.08 2.73
CA LEU A 67 -10.13 -10.30 2.84
C LEU A 67 -10.16 -9.15 1.85
N TRP A 68 -10.16 -7.93 2.36
CA TRP A 68 -10.19 -6.71 1.56
C TRP A 68 -8.78 -6.19 1.32
N GLN A 69 -8.62 -5.56 0.15
CA GLN A 69 -7.39 -4.87 -0.23
C GLN A 69 -7.75 -3.47 -0.71
N ASP A 70 -7.11 -2.47 -0.13
CA ASP A 70 -7.28 -1.08 -0.54
C ASP A 70 -6.19 -0.71 -1.54
N VAL A 71 -6.59 -0.11 -2.67
CA VAL A 71 -5.68 0.28 -3.74
C VAL A 71 -5.58 1.79 -3.81
N TYR A 72 -4.35 2.29 -3.83
CA TYR A 72 -4.01 3.70 -3.99
C TYR A 72 -3.11 3.89 -5.20
N HIS A 73 -3.26 5.02 -5.88
CA HIS A 73 -2.36 5.44 -6.95
C HIS A 73 -1.65 6.71 -6.48
N ALA A 74 -0.33 6.69 -6.43
CA ALA A 74 0.46 7.81 -5.96
C ALA A 74 1.36 8.34 -7.06
N THR A 75 1.22 9.62 -7.40
CA THR A 75 2.13 10.30 -8.32
C THR A 75 3.41 10.66 -7.57
N LEU A 76 4.53 10.17 -8.06
CA LEU A 76 5.84 10.32 -7.43
C LEU A 76 6.59 11.53 -8.00
N SER A 77 7.49 12.11 -7.21
CA SER A 77 8.32 13.24 -7.65
C SER A 77 9.23 12.89 -8.83
N ILE A 78 9.53 11.61 -9.02
CA ILE A 78 10.34 11.12 -10.15
C ILE A 78 9.54 11.01 -11.46
N GLY A 79 8.28 11.43 -11.47
CA GLY A 79 7.44 11.42 -12.67
C GLY A 79 6.74 10.10 -12.97
N LYS A 80 6.83 9.13 -12.07
CA LYS A 80 6.16 7.84 -12.19
C LYS A 80 4.95 7.78 -11.27
N VAL A 81 4.03 6.85 -11.55
CA VAL A 81 2.87 6.59 -10.69
C VAL A 81 3.03 5.22 -10.05
N ALA A 82 2.92 5.17 -8.73
CA ALA A 82 2.96 3.91 -7.98
C ALA A 82 1.55 3.36 -7.81
N TYR A 83 1.40 2.06 -8.02
CA TYR A 83 0.20 1.28 -7.69
C TYR A 83 0.48 0.59 -6.35
N ILE A 84 -0.32 0.93 -5.35
CA ILE A 84 -0.10 0.46 -3.98
C ILE A 84 -1.32 -0.31 -3.52
N LYS A 85 -1.12 -1.54 -3.06
CA LYS A 85 -2.20 -2.40 -2.57
C LYS A 85 -1.94 -2.73 -1.11
N ILE A 86 -2.91 -2.42 -0.25
CA ILE A 86 -2.79 -2.58 1.19
C ILE A 86 -3.72 -3.69 1.65
N THR A 87 -3.17 -4.68 2.34
CA THR A 87 -3.93 -5.72 3.01
C THR A 87 -3.73 -5.58 4.52
N GLY A 88 -4.82 -5.35 5.24
CA GLY A 88 -4.78 -5.28 6.70
C GLY A 88 -5.32 -6.56 7.33
N PHE A 89 -5.04 -6.74 8.61
CA PHE A 89 -5.48 -7.92 9.37
C PHE A 89 -6.09 -7.47 10.70
N THR A 90 -7.09 -8.24 11.17
CA THR A 90 -7.79 -7.94 12.43
C THR A 90 -7.20 -8.67 13.62
N ASP A 91 -6.23 -9.54 13.40
CA ASP A 91 -5.62 -10.40 14.42
C ASP A 91 -4.34 -9.82 15.03
N GLY A 92 -4.04 -8.55 14.78
CA GLY A 92 -2.84 -7.89 15.29
C GLY A 92 -1.62 -8.03 14.39
N GLN A 93 -1.72 -8.71 13.27
CA GLN A 93 -0.62 -8.76 12.30
C GLN A 93 -0.43 -7.42 11.64
N ALA A 94 0.82 -7.08 11.31
CA ALA A 94 1.14 -5.87 10.56
C ALA A 94 0.52 -5.93 9.16
N PRO A 95 0.15 -4.77 8.59
CA PRO A 95 -0.36 -4.74 7.22
C PRO A 95 0.70 -5.19 6.23
N VAL A 96 0.23 -5.73 5.10
CA VAL A 96 1.10 -6.14 3.99
C VAL A 96 0.91 -5.17 2.84
N ILE A 97 2.02 -4.60 2.38
CA ILE A 97 2.04 -3.60 1.31
C ILE A 97 2.61 -4.21 0.05
N GLN A 98 1.85 -4.15 -1.03
CA GLN A 98 2.32 -4.44 -2.39
C GLN A 98 2.51 -3.11 -3.12
N PHE A 99 3.54 -3.04 -3.96
CA PHE A 99 3.98 -1.80 -4.57
C PHE A 99 4.55 -2.11 -5.95
N LYS A 100 4.12 -1.37 -6.96
CA LYS A 100 4.66 -1.51 -8.32
C LYS A 100 4.42 -0.24 -9.10
N GLU A 101 5.09 -0.10 -10.23
CA GLU A 101 4.80 0.98 -11.17
C GLU A 101 3.46 0.70 -11.84
N LYS A 102 2.63 1.73 -11.88
CA LYS A 102 1.34 1.63 -12.54
C LYS A 102 1.47 1.59 -14.05
#